data_2418f5a6b56ded4f34b7afdc0b4c3791
#
_entry.id   2418f5a6b56ded4f34b7afdc0b4c3791
#
_cell.length_a   1.000
_cell.length_b   1.000
_cell.length_c   1.000
_cell.angle_alpha   90.00
_cell.angle_beta   90.00
_cell.angle_gamma   90.00
#
_symmetry.space_group_name_H-M   'P 1'
#
loop_
_entity.id
_entity.type
_entity.pdbx_description
1 polymer ?
#
loop_
_entity_poly.entity_id
_entity_poly.type
_entity_poly.pdbx_seq_one_letter_code
_entity_poly.pdbx_strand_id
1 'polypeptide(L)'
;TLAKNGADKPLLVFADSMAFVYAVDPATLEVSWKADVRLFETSTITGSISYHGGNLFVPISSYEVAAAGNPQHICCTSHGGIIALDAKNGDRLWEWHATEDATEQGVDRDGNPMFGPSGVSIWSTPTIDAARNRLYAGTGENLSHPATDNSDAVVALDLDTGELVWQFQATADDVWNAACLNGGANCPENAGGDFDIGASVIHAKLD
;
A
#
# COMPACT_ATOMS: atom_id res chain seq x y z
N THR A 1 -1.55 16.37 3.94
CA THR A 1 -0.49 16.97 3.08
C THR A 1 -0.96 18.28 2.48
N LEU A 2 -0.07 19.26 2.41
CA LEU A 2 -0.28 20.50 1.65
C LEU A 2 0.27 20.32 0.24
N ALA A 3 -0.55 20.52 -0.75
CA ALA A 3 -0.22 20.46 -2.18
C ALA A 3 -0.57 21.79 -2.86
N LYS A 4 -0.30 21.88 -4.14
CA LYS A 4 -0.73 23.01 -4.97
C LYS A 4 -1.45 22.48 -6.21
N ASN A 5 -2.50 23.16 -6.63
CA ASN A 5 -3.09 22.90 -7.93
C ASN A 5 -2.28 23.57 -9.05
N GLY A 6 -2.62 23.28 -10.29
CA GLY A 6 -1.92 23.85 -11.45
C GLY A 6 -1.94 25.38 -11.57
N ALA A 7 -2.65 26.11 -10.69
CA ALA A 7 -2.67 27.56 -10.59
C ALA A 7 -1.92 28.07 -9.34
N ASP A 8 -1.06 27.26 -8.74
CA ASP A 8 -0.31 27.53 -7.49
C ASP A 8 -1.19 27.79 -6.24
N LYS A 9 -2.50 27.50 -6.32
CA LYS A 9 -3.38 27.62 -5.16
C LYS A 9 -3.11 26.46 -4.18
N PRO A 10 -3.07 26.75 -2.86
CA PRO A 10 -2.89 25.70 -1.88
C PRO A 10 -4.08 24.75 -1.86
N LEU A 11 -3.81 23.46 -1.69
CA LEU A 11 -4.78 22.41 -1.44
C LEU A 11 -4.41 21.69 -0.14
N LEU A 12 -5.38 21.44 0.70
CA LEU A 12 -5.26 20.49 1.79
C LEU A 12 -5.71 19.11 1.28
N VAL A 13 -4.77 18.16 1.23
CA VAL A 13 -5.05 16.80 0.74
C VAL A 13 -5.00 15.82 1.90
N PHE A 14 -6.01 14.98 2.00
CA PHE A 14 -6.12 13.91 2.98
C PHE A 14 -6.89 12.72 2.40
N ALA A 15 -6.82 11.59 3.07
CA ALA A 15 -7.55 10.38 2.71
C ALA A 15 -8.38 9.87 3.88
N ASP A 16 -9.39 9.09 3.58
CA ASP A 16 -10.15 8.33 4.57
C ASP A 16 -9.78 6.83 4.56
N SER A 17 -10.27 6.10 5.54
CA SER A 17 -10.04 4.66 5.66
C SER A 17 -10.76 3.80 4.61
N MET A 18 -11.62 4.40 3.80
CA MET A 18 -12.28 3.76 2.66
C MET A 18 -11.52 3.95 1.35
N ALA A 19 -10.27 4.42 1.43
CA ALA A 19 -9.40 4.71 0.31
C ALA A 19 -9.98 5.73 -0.70
N PHE A 20 -10.60 6.78 -0.18
CA PHE A 20 -10.89 7.98 -0.95
C PHE A 20 -9.93 9.10 -0.57
N VAL A 21 -9.40 9.78 -1.57
CA VAL A 21 -8.57 10.97 -1.41
C VAL A 21 -9.41 12.22 -1.69
N TYR A 22 -9.24 13.21 -0.85
CA TYR A 22 -9.95 14.50 -0.94
C TYR A 22 -8.93 15.62 -1.06
N ALA A 23 -9.19 16.58 -1.94
CA ALA A 23 -8.51 17.86 -1.95
C ALA A 23 -9.51 18.97 -1.68
N VAL A 24 -9.20 19.80 -0.69
CA VAL A 24 -10.05 20.92 -0.30
C VAL A 24 -9.28 22.24 -0.38
N ASP A 25 -9.96 23.31 -0.71
CA ASP A 25 -9.43 24.66 -0.56
C ASP A 25 -9.36 25.01 0.93
N PRO A 26 -8.16 25.26 1.51
CA PRO A 26 -8.03 25.51 2.94
C PRO A 26 -8.65 26.85 3.40
N ALA A 27 -8.98 27.77 2.50
CA ALA A 27 -9.59 29.05 2.82
C ALA A 27 -11.11 28.97 2.87
N THR A 28 -11.74 28.18 1.96
CA THR A 28 -13.19 28.05 1.87
C THR A 28 -13.73 26.76 2.44
N LEU A 29 -12.86 25.75 2.60
CA LEU A 29 -13.17 24.35 2.97
C LEU A 29 -14.05 23.63 1.94
N GLU A 30 -14.16 24.18 0.73
CA GLU A 30 -14.84 23.52 -0.38
C GLU A 30 -13.99 22.39 -0.95
N VAL A 31 -14.65 21.26 -1.27
CA VAL A 31 -13.99 20.11 -1.92
C VAL A 31 -13.72 20.49 -3.39
N SER A 32 -12.45 20.55 -3.75
CA SER A 32 -12.00 20.78 -5.12
C SER A 32 -12.19 19.52 -5.97
N TRP A 33 -11.80 18.38 -5.43
CA TRP A 33 -12.01 17.07 -6.04
C TRP A 33 -11.96 15.94 -5.00
N LYS A 34 -12.50 14.77 -5.39
CA LYS A 34 -12.44 13.51 -4.66
C LYS A 34 -12.07 12.40 -5.63
N ALA A 35 -11.13 11.54 -5.26
CA ALA A 35 -10.70 10.39 -6.05
C ALA A 35 -10.90 9.07 -5.29
N ASP A 36 -11.39 8.04 -5.97
CA ASP A 36 -11.40 6.66 -5.49
C ASP A 36 -10.05 6.03 -5.87
N VAL A 37 -9.27 5.62 -4.87
CA VAL A 37 -7.94 5.03 -5.07
C VAL A 37 -7.87 3.58 -4.63
N ARG A 38 -8.99 2.90 -4.55
CA ARG A 38 -9.01 1.48 -4.22
C ARG A 38 -8.38 0.66 -5.35
N LEU A 39 -7.51 -0.26 -4.98
CA LEU A 39 -7.06 -1.37 -5.83
C LEU A 39 -8.00 -2.56 -5.66
N PHE A 40 -8.51 -2.78 -4.43
CA PHE A 40 -9.44 -3.84 -4.04
C PHE A 40 -10.52 -3.29 -3.15
N GLU A 41 -11.58 -4.07 -2.91
CA GLU A 41 -12.67 -3.69 -2.00
C GLU A 41 -12.18 -3.44 -0.57
N THR A 42 -11.16 -4.19 -0.14
CA THR A 42 -10.54 -4.09 1.20
C THR A 42 -9.44 -3.03 1.30
N SER A 43 -9.19 -2.25 0.24
CA SER A 43 -8.17 -1.20 0.27
C SER A 43 -8.45 -0.15 1.33
N THR A 44 -7.41 0.24 2.06
CA THR A 44 -7.44 1.29 3.08
C THR A 44 -6.20 2.16 2.97
N ILE A 45 -6.25 3.38 3.52
CA ILE A 45 -5.11 4.28 3.61
C ILE A 45 -4.88 4.60 5.08
N THR A 46 -3.72 4.23 5.57
CA THR A 46 -3.29 4.46 6.96
C THR A 46 -2.03 5.33 7.03
N GLY A 47 -1.24 5.37 5.96
CA GLY A 47 -0.10 6.27 5.80
C GLY A 47 -0.50 7.65 5.29
N SER A 48 0.40 8.62 5.41
CA SER A 48 0.21 9.95 4.84
C SER A 48 0.55 9.97 3.34
N ILE A 49 -0.14 10.84 2.60
CA ILE A 49 0.12 11.08 1.19
C ILE A 49 1.36 11.97 1.06
N SER A 50 2.29 11.63 0.19
CA SER A 50 3.43 12.48 -0.17
C SER A 50 3.10 13.34 -1.39
N TYR A 51 3.71 14.53 -1.47
CA TYR A 51 3.52 15.46 -2.58
C TYR A 51 4.86 15.91 -3.15
N HIS A 52 5.01 15.85 -4.47
CA HIS A 52 6.15 16.40 -5.18
C HIS A 52 5.77 16.75 -6.63
N GLY A 53 6.27 17.90 -7.12
CA GLY A 53 6.20 18.25 -8.53
C GLY A 53 4.80 18.33 -9.15
N GLY A 54 3.76 18.55 -8.34
CA GLY A 54 2.37 18.53 -8.81
C GLY A 54 1.69 17.16 -8.66
N ASN A 55 2.42 16.14 -8.24
CA ASN A 55 1.91 14.77 -8.08
C ASN A 55 1.76 14.41 -6.59
N LEU A 56 0.74 13.61 -6.30
CA LEU A 56 0.46 13.02 -5.00
C LEU A 56 0.77 11.52 -5.08
N PHE A 57 1.44 10.99 -4.07
CA PHE A 57 1.78 9.57 -3.98
C PHE A 57 1.06 8.97 -2.78
N VAL A 58 0.11 8.09 -3.07
CA VAL A 58 -0.84 7.53 -2.11
C VAL A 58 -0.44 6.10 -1.79
N PRO A 59 -0.05 5.81 -0.53
CA PRO A 59 0.22 4.43 -0.13
C PRO A 59 -1.09 3.69 0.08
N ILE A 60 -1.20 2.49 -0.49
CA ILE A 60 -2.36 1.61 -0.37
C ILE A 60 -2.02 0.42 0.52
N SER A 61 -2.83 0.23 1.53
CA SER A 61 -2.84 -0.91 2.42
C SER A 61 -4.12 -1.71 2.23
N SER A 62 -4.25 -2.85 2.92
CA SER A 62 -5.46 -3.65 2.91
C SER A 62 -5.93 -3.98 4.32
N TYR A 63 -7.23 -3.83 4.56
CA TYR A 63 -7.89 -4.30 5.78
C TYR A 63 -8.00 -5.84 5.82
N GLU A 64 -7.65 -6.54 4.74
CA GLU A 64 -7.77 -8.00 4.65
C GLU A 64 -6.91 -8.72 5.67
N VAL A 65 -5.79 -8.11 6.11
CA VAL A 65 -4.97 -8.63 7.22
C VAL A 65 -5.83 -8.94 8.46
N ALA A 66 -6.73 -8.03 8.82
CA ALA A 66 -7.65 -8.22 9.96
C ALA A 66 -8.85 -9.10 9.59
N ALA A 67 -9.40 -8.96 8.37
CA ALA A 67 -10.53 -9.75 7.89
C ALA A 67 -10.22 -11.24 7.84
N ALA A 68 -8.96 -11.62 7.59
CA ALA A 68 -8.49 -13.00 7.62
C ALA A 68 -8.75 -13.71 8.98
N GLY A 69 -8.83 -12.95 10.07
CA GLY A 69 -9.20 -13.48 11.39
C GLY A 69 -10.63 -14.02 11.48
N ASN A 70 -11.50 -13.67 10.52
CA ASN A 70 -12.85 -14.24 10.41
C ASN A 70 -12.78 -15.55 9.61
N PRO A 71 -13.17 -16.71 10.20
CA PRO A 71 -13.09 -18.00 9.50
C PRO A 71 -14.05 -18.12 8.30
N GLN A 72 -14.98 -17.18 8.12
CA GLN A 72 -15.88 -17.13 6.98
C GLN A 72 -15.34 -16.26 5.83
N HIS A 73 -14.24 -15.53 6.07
CA HIS A 73 -13.58 -14.74 5.04
C HIS A 73 -12.76 -15.67 4.14
N ILE A 74 -12.98 -15.58 2.83
CA ILE A 74 -12.16 -16.27 1.83
C ILE A 74 -10.87 -15.47 1.67
N CYS A 75 -9.78 -16.02 2.15
CA CYS A 75 -8.48 -15.32 2.25
C CYS A 75 -7.48 -15.85 1.23
N CYS A 76 -6.57 -15.02 0.74
CA CYS A 76 -6.58 -13.56 0.72
C CYS A 76 -6.34 -13.12 -0.71
N THR A 77 -6.97 -12.05 -1.14
CA THR A 77 -6.96 -11.67 -2.57
C THR A 77 -6.43 -10.26 -2.82
N SER A 78 -6.32 -9.46 -1.78
CA SER A 78 -5.87 -8.07 -1.91
C SER A 78 -4.38 -7.92 -1.67
N HIS A 79 -3.81 -6.87 -2.23
CA HIS A 79 -2.43 -6.47 -1.98
C HIS A 79 -2.29 -4.95 -1.88
N GLY A 80 -1.14 -4.52 -1.35
CA GLY A 80 -0.75 -3.13 -1.29
C GLY A 80 -0.26 -2.56 -2.62
N GLY A 81 0.05 -1.27 -2.62
CA GLY A 81 0.58 -0.56 -3.78
C GLY A 81 0.79 0.91 -3.54
N ILE A 82 1.22 1.60 -4.58
CA ILE A 82 1.30 3.08 -4.63
C ILE A 82 0.51 3.56 -5.83
N ILE A 83 -0.30 4.60 -5.63
CA ILE A 83 -1.01 5.29 -6.70
C ILE A 83 -0.50 6.72 -6.78
N ALA A 84 -0.09 7.15 -7.97
CA ALA A 84 0.19 8.55 -8.24
C ALA A 84 -1.03 9.26 -8.82
N LEU A 85 -1.33 10.44 -8.28
CA LEU A 85 -2.42 11.29 -8.75
C LEU A 85 -1.90 12.67 -9.16
N ASP A 86 -2.51 13.26 -10.17
CA ASP A 86 -2.36 14.69 -10.44
C ASP A 86 -3.04 15.49 -9.33
N ALA A 87 -2.28 16.31 -8.62
CA ALA A 87 -2.80 17.14 -7.53
C ALA A 87 -3.85 18.16 -7.98
N LYS A 88 -3.90 18.50 -9.27
CA LYS A 88 -4.81 19.48 -9.81
C LYS A 88 -6.27 18.98 -9.84
N ASN A 89 -6.47 17.71 -10.18
CA ASN A 89 -7.81 17.17 -10.47
C ASN A 89 -8.06 15.78 -9.89
N GLY A 90 -7.04 15.13 -9.29
CA GLY A 90 -7.16 13.79 -8.72
C GLY A 90 -7.11 12.65 -9.73
N ASP A 91 -6.75 12.92 -11.00
CA ASP A 91 -6.61 11.86 -12.00
C ASP A 91 -5.45 10.95 -11.68
N ARG A 92 -5.63 9.62 -11.89
CA ARG A 92 -4.54 8.65 -11.76
C ARG A 92 -3.54 8.85 -12.89
N LEU A 93 -2.26 8.95 -12.52
CA LEU A 93 -1.12 9.05 -13.44
C LEU A 93 -0.51 7.68 -13.71
N TRP A 94 -0.26 6.94 -12.63
CA TRP A 94 0.22 5.56 -12.65
C TRP A 94 -0.17 4.84 -11.36
N GLU A 95 -0.08 3.54 -11.38
CA GLU A 95 -0.21 2.68 -10.21
C GLU A 95 0.86 1.60 -10.22
N TRP A 96 1.38 1.28 -9.05
CA TRP A 96 2.28 0.16 -8.83
C TRP A 96 1.62 -0.80 -7.84
N HIS A 97 1.59 -2.07 -8.23
CA HIS A 97 1.07 -3.17 -7.43
C HIS A 97 2.23 -3.87 -6.74
N ALA A 98 2.13 -4.08 -5.43
CA ALA A 98 3.21 -4.64 -4.63
C ALA A 98 3.44 -6.13 -4.89
N THR A 99 2.43 -6.84 -5.39
CA THR A 99 2.50 -8.21 -5.88
C THR A 99 1.51 -8.43 -7.02
N GLU A 100 1.56 -9.58 -7.65
CA GLU A 100 0.60 -9.99 -8.68
C GLU A 100 -0.79 -10.24 -8.09
N ASP A 101 -1.82 -10.24 -8.94
CA ASP A 101 -3.17 -10.60 -8.53
C ASP A 101 -3.21 -12.05 -8.04
N ALA A 102 -3.93 -12.25 -6.92
CA ALA A 102 -4.04 -13.54 -6.31
C ALA A 102 -4.77 -14.55 -7.21
N THR A 103 -4.25 -15.78 -7.21
CA THR A 103 -4.86 -16.93 -7.88
C THR A 103 -5.17 -18.02 -6.86
N GLU A 104 -6.04 -18.97 -7.19
CA GLU A 104 -6.36 -20.08 -6.31
C GLU A 104 -5.13 -20.96 -6.06
N GLN A 105 -4.81 -21.20 -4.78
CA GLN A 105 -3.64 -21.94 -4.32
C GLN A 105 -4.01 -23.29 -3.70
N GLY A 106 -5.29 -23.66 -3.68
CA GLY A 106 -5.79 -24.88 -3.07
C GLY A 106 -6.88 -24.61 -2.03
N VAL A 107 -6.92 -25.39 -0.97
CA VAL A 107 -7.91 -25.24 0.09
C VAL A 107 -7.22 -25.19 1.45
N ASP A 108 -7.86 -24.45 2.38
CA ASP A 108 -7.47 -24.46 3.78
C ASP A 108 -7.83 -25.77 4.48
N ARG A 109 -7.48 -25.90 5.76
CA ARG A 109 -7.77 -27.11 6.56
C ARG A 109 -9.26 -27.38 6.78
N ASP A 110 -10.13 -26.40 6.55
CA ASP A 110 -11.58 -26.51 6.66
C ASP A 110 -12.25 -26.74 5.29
N GLY A 111 -11.44 -26.78 4.20
CA GLY A 111 -11.88 -27.05 2.83
C GLY A 111 -12.32 -25.81 2.05
N ASN A 112 -12.07 -24.60 2.57
CA ASN A 112 -12.36 -23.35 1.84
C ASN A 112 -11.24 -23.03 0.84
N PRO A 113 -11.55 -22.43 -0.31
CA PRO A 113 -10.52 -22.03 -1.27
C PRO A 113 -9.57 -21.00 -0.68
N MET A 114 -8.28 -21.18 -0.92
CA MET A 114 -7.21 -20.27 -0.57
C MET A 114 -6.69 -19.57 -1.83
N PHE A 115 -6.36 -18.28 -1.68
CA PHE A 115 -5.84 -17.45 -2.76
C PHE A 115 -4.50 -16.82 -2.37
N GLY A 116 -3.69 -16.49 -3.37
CA GLY A 116 -2.40 -15.80 -3.21
C GLY A 116 -1.63 -15.66 -4.54
N PRO A 117 -0.51 -14.90 -4.54
CA PRO A 117 0.01 -14.13 -3.40
C PRO A 117 -0.92 -12.98 -2.99
N SER A 118 -0.79 -12.48 -1.77
CA SER A 118 -1.56 -11.34 -1.29
C SER A 118 -0.80 -10.58 -0.20
N GLY A 119 -1.33 -9.46 0.26
CA GLY A 119 -0.69 -8.67 1.31
C GLY A 119 0.26 -7.60 0.78
N VAL A 120 1.48 -7.56 1.29
CA VAL A 120 2.51 -6.57 0.90
C VAL A 120 1.98 -5.14 1.00
N SER A 121 1.29 -4.86 2.09
CA SER A 121 0.65 -3.56 2.35
C SER A 121 1.66 -2.43 2.47
N ILE A 122 1.30 -1.22 1.99
CA ILE A 122 2.08 -0.02 2.23
C ILE A 122 1.27 0.91 3.13
N TRP A 123 1.66 0.96 4.39
CA TRP A 123 0.95 1.70 5.43
C TRP A 123 1.80 2.81 6.08
N SER A 124 3.05 2.98 5.60
CA SER A 124 3.92 4.11 5.93
C SER A 124 3.80 5.22 4.88
N THR A 125 4.29 6.42 5.23
CA THR A 125 4.34 7.55 4.29
C THR A 125 5.50 7.36 3.31
N PRO A 126 5.27 7.40 1.98
CA PRO A 126 6.35 7.34 1.00
C PRO A 126 7.34 8.50 1.12
N THR A 127 8.61 8.22 0.95
CA THR A 127 9.69 9.23 0.99
C THR A 127 10.16 9.57 -0.41
N ILE A 128 10.28 10.87 -0.70
CA ILE A 128 10.66 11.37 -2.03
C ILE A 128 12.13 11.75 -2.05
N ASP A 129 12.88 11.22 -3.01
CA ASP A 129 14.21 11.67 -3.42
C ASP A 129 14.14 12.28 -4.83
N ALA A 130 13.82 13.56 -4.88
CA ALA A 130 13.70 14.30 -6.14
C ALA A 130 15.02 14.36 -6.93
N ALA A 131 16.16 14.33 -6.24
CA ALA A 131 17.46 14.40 -6.90
C ALA A 131 17.78 13.16 -7.73
N ARG A 132 17.23 11.99 -7.33
CA ARG A 132 17.40 10.72 -8.04
C ARG A 132 16.16 10.30 -8.81
N ASN A 133 15.10 11.09 -8.77
CA ASN A 133 13.78 10.74 -9.32
C ASN A 133 13.23 9.43 -8.72
N ARG A 134 13.23 9.33 -7.38
CA ARG A 134 12.84 8.09 -6.66
C ARG A 134 11.82 8.36 -5.58
N LEU A 135 10.95 7.38 -5.41
CA LEU A 135 10.08 7.22 -4.26
C LEU A 135 10.50 5.96 -3.51
N TYR A 136 10.62 6.04 -2.19
CA TYR A 136 10.91 4.90 -1.32
C TYR A 136 9.72 4.62 -0.41
N ALA A 137 9.39 3.34 -0.26
CA ALA A 137 8.36 2.90 0.67
C ALA A 137 8.79 1.61 1.39
N GLY A 138 8.35 1.45 2.63
CA GLY A 138 8.40 0.19 3.34
C GLY A 138 7.13 -0.60 3.05
N THR A 139 7.26 -1.92 2.96
CA THR A 139 6.15 -2.85 2.73
C THR A 139 5.98 -3.79 3.93
N GLY A 140 4.78 -4.31 4.09
CA GLY A 140 4.48 -5.37 5.05
C GLY A 140 4.62 -6.77 4.46
N GLU A 141 4.23 -7.75 5.26
CA GLU A 141 4.27 -9.17 4.97
C GLU A 141 3.30 -9.59 3.85
N ASN A 142 3.48 -10.78 3.31
CA ASN A 142 2.42 -11.46 2.57
C ASN A 142 1.33 -11.96 3.53
N LEU A 143 0.05 -11.89 3.13
CA LEU A 143 -1.07 -12.44 3.91
C LEU A 143 -1.33 -13.91 3.63
N SER A 144 -0.92 -14.37 2.44
CA SER A 144 -1.06 -15.76 1.98
C SER A 144 0.05 -16.13 1.02
N HIS A 145 0.34 -17.44 0.94
CA HIS A 145 1.32 -17.99 0.00
C HIS A 145 0.91 -17.81 -1.48
N PRO A 146 1.91 -17.76 -2.40
CA PRO A 146 3.34 -17.80 -2.14
C PRO A 146 3.86 -16.48 -1.57
N ALA A 147 4.94 -16.53 -0.77
CA ALA A 147 5.66 -15.33 -0.38
C ALA A 147 6.33 -14.67 -1.60
N THR A 148 6.45 -13.36 -1.57
CA THR A 148 7.01 -12.57 -2.68
C THR A 148 8.20 -11.72 -2.25
N ASP A 149 9.07 -11.36 -3.18
CA ASP A 149 10.32 -10.63 -2.90
C ASP A 149 10.09 -9.17 -2.45
N ASN A 150 8.87 -8.67 -2.63
CA ASN A 150 8.50 -7.31 -2.20
C ASN A 150 7.90 -7.25 -0.79
N SER A 151 7.67 -8.40 -0.11
CA SER A 151 7.22 -8.39 1.29
C SER A 151 8.36 -8.04 2.23
N ASP A 152 8.04 -7.38 3.34
CA ASP A 152 9.00 -6.97 4.38
C ASP A 152 10.23 -6.28 3.80
N ALA A 153 10.01 -5.39 2.88
CA ALA A 153 11.03 -4.80 2.04
C ALA A 153 11.00 -3.26 2.06
N VAL A 154 12.12 -2.68 1.66
CA VAL A 154 12.16 -1.32 1.15
C VAL A 154 12.16 -1.39 -0.36
N VAL A 155 11.20 -0.74 -0.98
CA VAL A 155 11.09 -0.61 -2.45
C VAL A 155 11.46 0.79 -2.90
N ALA A 156 12.11 0.89 -4.05
CA ALA A 156 12.39 2.15 -4.74
C ALA A 156 11.68 2.15 -6.09
N LEU A 157 10.78 3.11 -6.28
CA LEU A 157 10.04 3.29 -7.52
C LEU A 157 10.53 4.55 -8.24
N ASP A 158 10.41 4.56 -9.55
CA ASP A 158 10.60 5.76 -10.35
C ASP A 158 9.41 6.71 -10.14
N LEU A 159 9.68 8.00 -9.88
CA LEU A 159 8.63 8.98 -9.57
C LEU A 159 7.68 9.26 -10.73
N ASP A 160 8.18 9.17 -11.96
CA ASP A 160 7.40 9.54 -13.14
C ASP A 160 6.56 8.38 -13.67
N THR A 161 7.07 7.14 -13.52
CA THR A 161 6.45 5.95 -14.14
C THR A 161 5.87 4.95 -13.15
N GLY A 162 6.28 4.98 -11.88
CA GLY A 162 5.94 3.97 -10.89
C GLY A 162 6.67 2.64 -11.06
N GLU A 163 7.60 2.52 -12.03
CA GLU A 163 8.35 1.30 -12.24
C GLU A 163 9.25 0.98 -11.04
N LEU A 164 9.30 -0.29 -10.64
CA LEU A 164 10.21 -0.77 -9.61
C LEU A 164 11.64 -0.70 -10.10
N VAL A 165 12.48 0.05 -9.38
CA VAL A 165 13.90 0.22 -9.71
C VAL A 165 14.77 -0.77 -8.96
N TRP A 166 14.48 -0.98 -7.67
CA TRP A 166 15.09 -1.99 -6.82
C TRP A 166 14.22 -2.24 -5.58
N GLN A 167 14.42 -3.39 -4.96
CA GLN A 167 13.94 -3.71 -3.62
C GLN A 167 15.08 -4.25 -2.76
N PHE A 168 14.91 -4.08 -1.46
CA PHE A 168 15.73 -4.72 -0.44
C PHE A 168 14.81 -5.40 0.55
N GLN A 169 14.71 -6.72 0.48
CA GLN A 169 13.90 -7.53 1.38
C GLN A 169 14.66 -7.76 2.69
N ALA A 170 14.05 -7.41 3.82
CA ALA A 170 14.64 -7.59 5.15
C ALA A 170 14.33 -8.97 5.73
N THR A 171 13.14 -9.48 5.48
CA THR A 171 12.69 -10.81 5.92
C THR A 171 12.11 -11.55 4.72
N ALA A 172 12.78 -12.63 4.31
CA ALA A 172 12.32 -13.47 3.20
C ALA A 172 11.34 -14.54 3.71
N ASP A 173 10.47 -14.98 2.79
CA ASP A 173 9.50 -16.06 3.02
C ASP A 173 8.51 -15.81 4.17
N ASP A 174 8.32 -14.54 4.56
CA ASP A 174 7.37 -14.20 5.60
C ASP A 174 5.93 -14.13 5.07
N VAL A 175 5.05 -14.86 5.74
CA VAL A 175 3.62 -14.90 5.44
C VAL A 175 2.85 -14.95 6.74
N TRP A 176 2.01 -13.94 6.98
CA TRP A 176 1.25 -13.84 8.21
C TRP A 176 -0.07 -13.07 7.99
N ASN A 177 -1.10 -13.41 8.76
CA ASN A 177 -2.34 -12.64 8.87
C ASN A 177 -2.98 -12.83 10.24
N ALA A 178 -4.00 -12.04 10.59
CA ALA A 178 -4.60 -12.06 11.93
C ALA A 178 -5.26 -13.38 12.33
N ALA A 179 -5.52 -14.31 11.39
CA ALA A 179 -5.97 -15.66 11.76
C ALA A 179 -4.91 -16.41 12.56
N CYS A 180 -3.64 -16.08 12.40
CA CYS A 180 -2.52 -16.73 13.11
C CYS A 180 -2.52 -16.43 14.62
N LEU A 181 -3.11 -15.32 15.05
CA LEU A 181 -3.24 -14.99 16.48
C LEU A 181 -3.98 -16.06 17.28
N ASN A 182 -4.96 -16.73 16.67
CA ASN A 182 -5.80 -17.72 17.32
C ASN A 182 -5.77 -19.09 16.63
N GLY A 183 -4.84 -19.30 15.70
CA GLY A 183 -4.73 -20.52 14.91
C GLY A 183 -5.97 -20.75 14.02
N GLY A 184 -6.56 -19.70 13.45
CA GLY A 184 -7.69 -19.76 12.52
C GLY A 184 -7.34 -20.49 11.20
N ALA A 185 -8.35 -20.91 10.44
CA ALA A 185 -8.16 -21.70 9.20
C ALA A 185 -7.39 -20.93 8.13
N ASN A 186 -7.59 -19.61 8.06
CA ASN A 186 -6.89 -18.73 7.13
C ASN A 186 -5.40 -18.44 7.50
N CYS A 187 -4.92 -18.92 8.67
CA CYS A 187 -3.50 -18.78 8.98
C CYS A 187 -2.68 -19.68 8.04
N PRO A 188 -1.73 -19.11 7.27
CA PRO A 188 -0.91 -19.88 6.36
C PRO A 188 -0.12 -21.00 7.06
N GLU A 189 0.16 -22.09 6.37
CA GLU A 189 1.10 -23.10 6.86
C GLU A 189 2.51 -22.47 6.93
N ASN A 190 3.22 -22.74 8.02
CA ASN A 190 4.54 -22.19 8.30
C ASN A 190 4.55 -20.64 8.38
N ALA A 191 3.45 -20.05 8.87
CA ALA A 191 3.38 -18.62 9.11
C ALA A 191 4.58 -18.14 9.93
N GLY A 192 5.14 -17.00 9.52
CA GLY A 192 6.21 -16.29 10.23
C GLY A 192 5.67 -15.46 11.40
N GLY A 193 6.35 -14.36 11.69
CA GLY A 193 5.86 -13.35 12.62
C GLY A 193 5.12 -12.23 11.89
N ASP A 194 4.58 -11.32 12.66
CA ASP A 194 4.01 -10.06 12.18
C ASP A 194 5.17 -9.05 12.00
N PHE A 195 5.92 -9.20 10.92
CA PHE A 195 7.08 -8.35 10.61
C PHE A 195 6.73 -7.40 9.48
N ASP A 196 7.06 -6.13 9.65
CA ASP A 196 6.77 -5.10 8.67
C ASP A 196 7.87 -4.04 8.63
N ILE A 197 8.05 -3.41 7.48
CA ILE A 197 8.75 -2.14 7.37
C ILE A 197 7.72 -1.01 7.51
N GLY A 198 7.18 -0.88 8.72
CA GLY A 198 6.06 0.03 9.03
C GLY A 198 6.42 1.51 9.19
N ALA A 199 7.71 1.84 9.28
CA ALA A 199 8.17 3.23 9.37
C ALA A 199 8.50 3.79 7.99
N SER A 200 8.32 5.11 7.84
CA SER A 200 8.77 5.79 6.61
C SER A 200 10.29 5.67 6.45
N VAL A 201 10.73 5.41 5.22
CA VAL A 201 12.16 5.38 4.88
C VAL A 201 12.77 6.76 5.08
N ILE A 202 13.93 6.82 5.73
CA ILE A 202 14.65 8.08 5.93
C ILE A 202 15.76 8.18 4.89
N HIS A 203 15.65 9.16 3.99
CA HIS A 203 16.73 9.52 3.08
C HIS A 203 17.65 10.54 3.75
N ALA A 204 18.91 10.17 4.00
CA ALA A 204 19.92 11.04 4.61
C ALA A 204 21.18 11.10 3.75
N LYS A 205 21.77 12.28 3.65
CA LYS A 205 23.13 12.42 3.12
C LYS A 205 24.11 12.28 4.28
N LEU A 206 25.02 11.33 4.15
CA LEU A 206 26.13 11.17 5.09
C LEU A 206 27.30 11.99 4.58
N ASP A 207 27.94 12.76 5.47
CA ASP A 207 29.15 13.55 5.18
C ASP A 207 30.39 12.64 5.13
#